data_74a590246ba0e7a0b022e8e176158f5d
#
_entry.id   74a590246ba0e7a0b022e8e176158f5d
#
_cell.length_a   1.000
_cell.length_b   1.000
_cell.length_c   1.000
_cell.angle_alpha   90.00
_cell.angle_beta   90.00
_cell.angle_gamma   90.00
#
_symmetry.space_group_name_H-M   'P 1'
#
loop_
_entity.id
_entity.type
_entity.pdbx_description
1 polymer ?
#
loop_
_entity_poly.entity_id
_entity_poly.type
_entity_poly.pdbx_seq_one_letter_code
_entity_poly.pdbx_strand_id
1 'polypeptide(L)'
;KETSSKALQSTLKSFVVAPNGGNERTTQLTFTLGKLTEKVTLVQQGCEPVKEGEGFPWEVARKLGLGWNLGNQMDAHNNGVANETCWGNQPATQQTFDNLAKAGITSVRIPVTWLGHIGEAPDYQIEEAWLNRVAEIVGYAENAKLNAIINMHHDGADSKYWLSIKE
;
A
#
# COMPACT_ATOMS: atom_id res chain seq x y z
N LYS A 1 -44.72 27.98 35.88
CA LYS A 1 -44.66 27.62 34.43
C LYS A 1 -43.34 26.90 34.20
N GLU A 2 -43.39 25.57 34.18
CA GLU A 2 -42.25 24.74 33.78
C GLU A 2 -42.09 24.85 32.25
N THR A 3 -40.98 25.40 31.82
CA THR A 3 -40.55 25.34 30.42
C THR A 3 -39.86 24.01 30.21
N SER A 4 -40.58 23.01 29.73
CA SER A 4 -40.03 21.75 29.28
C SER A 4 -39.13 22.04 28.08
N SER A 5 -37.81 21.96 28.25
CA SER A 5 -36.86 21.95 27.14
C SER A 5 -37.00 20.62 26.40
N LYS A 6 -37.65 20.62 25.23
CA LYS A 6 -37.61 19.48 24.33
C LYS A 6 -36.15 19.25 23.92
N ALA A 7 -35.59 18.12 24.33
CA ALA A 7 -34.28 17.71 23.85
C ALA A 7 -34.29 17.62 22.31
N LEU A 8 -33.33 18.28 21.68
CA LEU A 8 -33.09 18.17 20.23
C LEU A 8 -32.73 16.72 19.92
N GLN A 9 -33.62 16.04 19.22
CA GLN A 9 -33.30 14.71 18.67
C GLN A 9 -32.53 14.88 17.36
N SER A 10 -31.28 14.44 17.34
CA SER A 10 -30.48 14.36 16.11
C SER A 10 -30.63 12.97 15.49
N THR A 11 -30.87 12.91 14.19
CA THR A 11 -30.90 11.66 13.44
C THR A 11 -29.79 11.69 12.40
N LEU A 12 -28.86 10.74 12.49
CA LEU A 12 -27.83 10.56 11.46
C LEU A 12 -28.45 9.85 10.26
N LYS A 13 -28.31 10.45 9.10
CA LYS A 13 -28.63 9.82 7.81
C LYS A 13 -27.33 9.63 7.03
N SER A 14 -27.06 8.41 6.62
CA SER A 14 -25.93 8.07 5.75
C SER A 14 -26.44 7.65 4.37
N PHE A 15 -25.70 7.98 3.34
CA PHE A 15 -25.94 7.54 1.97
C PHE A 15 -24.61 7.27 1.29
N VAL A 16 -24.63 6.36 0.33
CA VAL A 16 -23.45 6.00 -0.46
C VAL A 16 -23.57 6.68 -1.80
N VAL A 17 -22.50 7.36 -2.19
CA VAL A 17 -22.40 8.00 -3.51
C VAL A 17 -21.53 7.11 -4.41
N ALA A 18 -22.04 6.78 -5.60
CA ALA A 18 -21.27 6.02 -6.57
C ALA A 18 -20.00 6.80 -6.99
N PRO A 19 -18.86 6.10 -7.24
CA PRO A 19 -17.66 6.74 -7.74
C PRO A 19 -17.94 7.59 -8.98
N ASN A 20 -17.24 8.72 -9.12
CA ASN A 20 -17.33 9.59 -10.27
C ASN A 20 -16.07 9.45 -11.13
N GLY A 21 -16.16 8.68 -12.21
CA GLY A 21 -15.08 8.51 -13.18
C GLY A 21 -15.09 9.54 -14.33
N GLY A 22 -15.90 10.60 -14.23
CA GLY A 22 -16.01 11.65 -15.22
C GLY A 22 -15.74 13.04 -14.65
N ASN A 23 -16.30 14.06 -15.26
CA ASN A 23 -16.20 15.45 -14.80
C ASN A 23 -16.88 15.67 -13.45
N GLU A 24 -16.55 16.79 -12.78
CA GLU A 24 -17.26 17.22 -11.57
C GLU A 24 -18.77 17.17 -11.78
N ARG A 25 -19.50 16.64 -10.83
CA ARG A 25 -20.95 16.64 -10.82
C ARG A 25 -21.50 17.17 -9.52
N THR A 26 -22.59 17.90 -9.63
CA THR A 26 -23.27 18.53 -8.50
C THR A 26 -24.70 18.04 -8.42
N THR A 27 -25.18 17.79 -7.22
CA THR A 27 -26.58 17.49 -6.95
C THR A 27 -27.07 18.20 -5.71
N GLN A 28 -28.38 18.40 -5.59
CA GLN A 28 -28.99 18.93 -4.38
C GLN A 28 -29.75 17.84 -3.64
N LEU A 29 -29.45 17.70 -2.37
CA LEU A 29 -30.20 16.89 -1.44
C LEU A 29 -31.21 17.80 -0.72
N THR A 30 -32.48 17.42 -0.72
CA THR A 30 -33.53 18.14 -0.03
C THR A 30 -33.96 17.34 1.20
N PHE A 31 -33.86 17.95 2.37
CA PHE A 31 -34.30 17.37 3.63
C PHE A 31 -35.60 18.07 4.08
N THR A 32 -36.65 17.30 4.33
CA THR A 32 -37.93 17.84 4.76
C THR A 32 -38.35 17.23 6.09
N LEU A 33 -38.70 18.08 7.05
CA LEU A 33 -39.25 17.68 8.35
C LEU A 33 -40.52 18.53 8.63
N GLY A 34 -41.66 17.94 8.46
CA GLY A 34 -42.93 18.66 8.53
C GLY A 34 -43.02 19.75 7.47
N LYS A 35 -43.08 21.02 7.88
CA LYS A 35 -43.09 22.19 7.00
C LYS A 35 -41.72 22.80 6.75
N LEU A 36 -40.70 22.28 7.42
CA LEU A 36 -39.30 22.75 7.22
C LEU A 36 -38.64 22.00 6.10
N THR A 37 -37.97 22.72 5.23
CA THR A 37 -37.23 22.17 4.10
C THR A 37 -35.88 22.83 4.02
N GLU A 38 -34.82 22.02 4.00
CA GLU A 38 -33.43 22.46 3.85
C GLU A 38 -32.81 21.78 2.64
N LYS A 39 -31.94 22.48 1.94
CA LYS A 39 -31.24 21.98 0.77
C LYS A 39 -29.74 22.01 1.01
N VAL A 40 -29.10 20.88 0.75
CA VAL A 40 -27.65 20.73 0.83
C VAL A 40 -27.13 20.42 -0.59
N THR A 41 -26.17 21.20 -1.05
CA THR A 41 -25.51 20.94 -2.31
C THR A 41 -24.37 19.95 -2.07
N LEU A 42 -24.41 18.83 -2.78
CA LEU A 42 -23.33 17.85 -2.82
C LEU A 42 -22.53 18.03 -4.11
N VAL A 43 -21.25 18.31 -3.98
CA VAL A 43 -20.33 18.40 -5.10
C VAL A 43 -19.40 17.18 -5.03
N GLN A 44 -19.35 16.41 -6.09
CA GLN A 44 -18.42 15.30 -6.23
C GLN A 44 -17.42 15.64 -7.33
N GLN A 45 -16.15 15.81 -6.90
CA GLN A 45 -15.06 16.05 -7.83
C GLN A 45 -14.98 14.95 -8.88
N GLY A 46 -14.71 15.33 -10.10
CA GLY A 46 -14.43 14.38 -11.17
C GLY A 46 -13.01 13.82 -11.02
N CYS A 47 -12.81 12.62 -11.52
CA CYS A 47 -11.49 12.12 -11.82
C CYS A 47 -11.26 12.33 -13.32
N GLU A 48 -10.48 13.33 -13.69
CA GLU A 48 -10.10 13.52 -15.09
C GLU A 48 -9.40 12.25 -15.60
N PRO A 49 -9.87 11.66 -16.70
CA PRO A 49 -9.19 10.51 -17.28
C PRO A 49 -7.76 10.91 -17.65
N VAL A 50 -6.79 10.25 -17.05
CA VAL A 50 -5.38 10.43 -17.45
C VAL A 50 -5.25 9.87 -18.86
N LYS A 51 -4.88 10.70 -19.82
CA LYS A 51 -4.60 10.23 -21.18
C LYS A 51 -3.42 9.28 -21.16
N GLU A 52 -3.49 8.24 -21.97
CA GLU A 52 -2.39 7.29 -22.11
C GLU A 52 -1.08 8.03 -22.45
N GLY A 53 -0.03 7.74 -21.69
CA GLY A 53 1.27 8.37 -21.85
C GLY A 53 1.45 9.73 -21.17
N GLU A 54 0.42 10.32 -20.56
CA GLU A 54 0.46 11.63 -19.91
C GLU A 54 0.20 11.54 -18.41
N GLY A 55 0.71 12.54 -17.66
CA GLY A 55 0.48 12.71 -16.24
C GLY A 55 1.40 11.88 -15.33
N PHE A 56 1.22 12.09 -14.03
CA PHE A 56 2.10 11.53 -12.98
C PHE A 56 2.28 10.01 -13.03
N PRO A 57 1.24 9.16 -13.25
CA PRO A 57 1.47 7.72 -13.31
C PRO A 57 2.41 7.30 -14.44
N TRP A 58 2.32 7.93 -15.59
CA TRP A 58 3.19 7.65 -16.73
C TRP A 58 4.61 8.18 -16.54
N GLU A 59 4.77 9.28 -15.82
CA GLU A 59 6.09 9.78 -15.42
C GLU A 59 6.79 8.80 -14.49
N VAL A 60 6.07 8.25 -13.50
CA VAL A 60 6.58 7.21 -12.60
C VAL A 60 6.95 5.96 -13.38
N ALA A 61 6.05 5.48 -14.26
CA ALA A 61 6.30 4.30 -15.08
C ALA A 61 7.57 4.45 -15.94
N ARG A 62 7.77 5.62 -16.55
CA ARG A 62 9.01 5.91 -17.30
C ARG A 62 10.25 5.93 -16.42
N LYS A 63 10.17 6.47 -15.19
CA LYS A 63 11.28 6.46 -14.22
C LYS A 63 11.65 5.06 -13.75
N LEU A 64 10.65 4.19 -13.58
CA LEU A 64 10.89 2.79 -13.20
C LEU A 64 11.71 2.05 -14.28
N GLY A 65 11.44 2.30 -15.56
CA GLY A 65 12.23 1.79 -16.68
C GLY A 65 12.40 0.27 -16.66
N LEU A 66 13.62 -0.21 -16.93
CA LEU A 66 13.94 -1.62 -16.92
C LEU A 66 14.15 -2.13 -15.49
N GLY A 67 13.31 -3.08 -15.08
CA GLY A 67 13.34 -3.64 -13.73
C GLY A 67 14.02 -5.00 -13.64
N TRP A 68 14.56 -5.30 -12.46
CA TRP A 68 15.06 -6.61 -12.08
C TRP A 68 14.44 -7.07 -10.76
N ASN A 69 14.26 -8.37 -10.57
CA ASN A 69 13.68 -8.93 -9.35
C ASN A 69 14.76 -9.61 -8.50
N LEU A 70 14.96 -9.12 -7.28
CA LEU A 70 15.83 -9.74 -6.28
C LEU A 70 15.09 -10.94 -5.65
N GLY A 71 14.82 -11.97 -6.46
CA GLY A 71 14.07 -13.14 -6.03
C GLY A 71 14.93 -14.19 -5.34
N ASN A 72 14.27 -15.04 -4.55
CA ASN A 72 14.87 -16.14 -3.81
C ASN A 72 15.89 -15.71 -2.75
N GLN A 73 15.76 -14.50 -2.25
CA GLN A 73 16.58 -13.97 -1.15
C GLN A 73 15.69 -13.56 0.03
N MET A 74 15.23 -12.31 0.09
CA MET A 74 14.39 -11.85 1.19
C MET A 74 13.00 -12.50 1.20
N ASP A 75 12.57 -13.08 0.10
CA ASP A 75 11.35 -13.88 -0.02
C ASP A 75 11.56 -15.36 0.34
N ALA A 76 12.81 -15.84 0.36
CA ALA A 76 13.10 -17.24 0.68
C ALA A 76 12.71 -17.58 2.12
N HIS A 77 12.16 -18.77 2.32
CA HIS A 77 11.75 -19.22 3.65
C HIS A 77 11.94 -20.73 3.82
N ASN A 78 12.16 -21.15 5.05
CA ASN A 78 12.13 -22.54 5.45
C ASN A 78 10.95 -22.78 6.40
N ASN A 79 9.96 -23.56 5.96
CA ASN A 79 8.74 -23.86 6.72
C ASN A 79 8.02 -22.58 7.24
N GLY A 80 7.98 -21.51 6.45
CA GLY A 80 7.32 -20.27 6.81
C GLY A 80 8.16 -19.28 7.61
N VAL A 81 9.41 -19.59 7.92
CA VAL A 81 10.35 -18.65 8.55
C VAL A 81 11.28 -18.11 7.48
N ALA A 82 11.23 -16.81 7.23
CA ALA A 82 12.06 -16.18 6.21
C ALA A 82 13.56 -16.27 6.54
N ASN A 83 14.35 -16.51 5.52
CA ASN A 83 15.81 -16.57 5.64
C ASN A 83 16.45 -16.32 4.28
N GLU A 84 17.25 -15.28 4.18
CA GLU A 84 17.82 -14.78 2.92
C GLU A 84 18.58 -15.84 2.10
N THR A 85 19.15 -16.84 2.74
CA THR A 85 20.04 -17.81 2.10
C THR A 85 19.50 -19.23 2.00
N CYS A 86 18.31 -19.49 2.55
CA CYS A 86 17.84 -20.88 2.71
C CYS A 86 17.50 -21.57 1.38
N TRP A 87 17.36 -20.82 0.28
CA TRP A 87 17.18 -21.37 -1.06
C TRP A 87 18.46 -21.39 -1.90
N GLY A 88 19.63 -21.23 -1.25
CA GLY A 88 20.94 -21.40 -1.85
C GLY A 88 21.59 -20.17 -2.48
N ASN A 89 20.91 -19.02 -2.41
CA ASN A 89 21.50 -17.76 -2.85
C ASN A 89 22.47 -17.22 -1.81
N GLN A 90 23.49 -16.52 -2.27
CA GLN A 90 24.35 -15.74 -1.39
C GLN A 90 23.62 -14.47 -0.93
N PRO A 91 23.96 -13.93 0.25
CA PRO A 91 23.39 -12.65 0.68
C PRO A 91 23.59 -11.54 -0.35
N ALA A 92 22.57 -10.69 -0.50
CA ALA A 92 22.68 -9.51 -1.34
C ALA A 92 23.75 -8.56 -0.81
N THR A 93 24.50 -7.95 -1.70
CA THR A 93 25.58 -7.00 -1.38
C THR A 93 25.44 -5.74 -2.21
N GLN A 94 26.10 -4.64 -1.79
CA GLN A 94 26.16 -3.41 -2.60
C GLN A 94 26.63 -3.69 -4.04
N GLN A 95 27.61 -4.59 -4.19
CA GLN A 95 28.15 -4.93 -5.52
C GLN A 95 27.09 -5.53 -6.45
N THR A 96 26.11 -6.27 -5.92
CA THR A 96 24.97 -6.79 -6.70
C THR A 96 24.22 -5.63 -7.38
N PHE A 97 23.87 -4.61 -6.61
CA PHE A 97 23.11 -3.45 -7.11
C PHE A 97 23.94 -2.56 -8.02
N ASP A 98 25.23 -2.37 -7.72
CA ASP A 98 26.14 -1.63 -8.61
C ASP A 98 26.29 -2.29 -9.96
N ASN A 99 26.33 -3.63 -10.01
CA ASN A 99 26.37 -4.38 -11.26
C ASN A 99 25.08 -4.27 -12.05
N LEU A 100 23.92 -4.28 -11.38
CA LEU A 100 22.62 -4.06 -12.01
C LEU A 100 22.52 -2.67 -12.63
N ALA A 101 22.94 -1.64 -11.90
CA ALA A 101 22.97 -0.27 -12.41
C ALA A 101 23.88 -0.13 -13.65
N LYS A 102 25.07 -0.75 -13.62
CA LYS A 102 26.00 -0.79 -14.76
C LYS A 102 25.41 -1.52 -15.97
N ALA A 103 24.55 -2.51 -15.75
CA ALA A 103 23.85 -3.22 -16.82
C ALA A 103 22.65 -2.44 -17.39
N GLY A 104 22.35 -1.25 -16.89
CA GLY A 104 21.26 -0.41 -17.38
C GLY A 104 19.92 -0.67 -16.69
N ILE A 105 19.89 -1.44 -15.61
CA ILE A 105 18.70 -1.60 -14.76
C ILE A 105 18.45 -0.28 -14.04
N THR A 106 17.18 0.10 -13.92
CA THR A 106 16.74 1.34 -13.26
C THR A 106 15.84 1.11 -12.07
N SER A 107 15.29 -0.11 -11.95
CA SER A 107 14.42 -0.48 -10.83
C SER A 107 14.73 -1.88 -10.33
N VAL A 108 14.59 -2.10 -9.04
CA VAL A 108 14.70 -3.41 -8.41
C VAL A 108 13.45 -3.66 -7.57
N ARG A 109 12.78 -4.80 -7.81
CA ARG A 109 11.75 -5.32 -6.92
C ARG A 109 12.38 -6.25 -5.90
N ILE A 110 12.13 -5.98 -4.63
CA ILE A 110 12.63 -6.71 -3.47
C ILE A 110 11.44 -7.40 -2.82
N PRO A 111 11.12 -8.64 -3.19
CA PRO A 111 10.08 -9.41 -2.51
C PRO A 111 10.57 -9.79 -1.13
N VAL A 112 9.72 -9.62 -0.12
CA VAL A 112 10.07 -9.89 1.28
C VAL A 112 9.00 -10.80 1.90
N THR A 113 9.42 -11.85 2.56
CA THR A 113 8.61 -12.67 3.44
C THR A 113 8.84 -12.25 4.88
N TRP A 114 7.75 -11.98 5.60
CA TRP A 114 7.78 -11.49 6.98
C TRP A 114 7.45 -12.57 8.00
N LEU A 115 6.93 -13.70 7.55
CA LEU A 115 6.62 -14.85 8.41
C LEU A 115 7.84 -15.29 9.20
N GLY A 116 7.61 -15.60 10.48
CA GLY A 116 8.66 -15.96 11.43
C GLY A 116 9.40 -14.76 12.04
N HIS A 117 9.18 -13.54 11.53
CA HIS A 117 9.77 -12.29 12.00
C HIS A 117 8.74 -11.27 12.48
N ILE A 118 7.47 -11.68 12.59
CA ILE A 118 6.38 -10.87 13.17
C ILE A 118 6.00 -11.49 14.51
N GLY A 119 5.98 -10.65 15.55
CA GLY A 119 5.56 -11.03 16.90
C GLY A 119 4.06 -11.30 17.01
N GLU A 120 3.66 -11.73 18.20
CA GLU A 120 2.29 -12.07 18.52
C GLU A 120 1.38 -10.83 18.65
N ALA A 121 0.07 -11.09 18.60
CA ALA A 121 -0.95 -10.09 18.88
C ALA A 121 -0.82 -9.51 20.30
N PRO A 122 -1.23 -8.26 20.58
CA PRO A 122 -1.87 -7.33 19.65
C PRO A 122 -0.90 -6.48 18.84
N ASP A 123 0.37 -6.45 19.18
CA ASP A 123 1.31 -5.44 18.68
C ASP A 123 1.95 -5.84 17.33
N TYR A 124 2.01 -7.14 17.02
CA TYR A 124 2.58 -7.66 15.76
C TYR A 124 3.92 -7.02 15.39
N GLN A 125 4.79 -6.81 16.36
CA GLN A 125 6.08 -6.14 16.14
C GLN A 125 6.96 -6.97 15.21
N ILE A 126 7.55 -6.30 14.24
CA ILE A 126 8.53 -6.92 13.35
C ILE A 126 9.87 -7.02 14.07
N GLU A 127 10.53 -8.17 13.96
CA GLU A 127 11.88 -8.37 14.47
C GLU A 127 12.86 -7.34 13.87
N GLU A 128 13.50 -6.59 14.74
CA GLU A 128 14.37 -5.48 14.35
C GLU A 128 15.52 -5.91 13.43
N ALA A 129 16.11 -7.07 13.70
CA ALA A 129 17.21 -7.59 12.89
C ALA A 129 16.79 -7.83 11.43
N TRP A 130 15.60 -8.42 11.22
CA TRP A 130 15.05 -8.64 9.88
C TRP A 130 14.68 -7.35 9.18
N LEU A 131 14.03 -6.44 9.90
CA LEU A 131 13.69 -5.12 9.38
C LEU A 131 14.93 -4.33 8.96
N ASN A 132 15.97 -4.34 9.78
CA ASN A 132 17.23 -3.67 9.48
C ASN A 132 17.92 -4.29 8.26
N ARG A 133 17.85 -5.61 8.09
CA ARG A 133 18.39 -6.26 6.88
C ARG A 133 17.65 -5.87 5.62
N VAL A 134 16.32 -5.80 5.68
CA VAL A 134 15.52 -5.28 4.56
C VAL A 134 15.90 -3.84 4.24
N ALA A 135 16.01 -2.98 5.26
CA ALA A 135 16.39 -1.58 5.09
C ALA A 135 17.80 -1.44 4.49
N GLU A 136 18.75 -2.27 4.90
CA GLU A 136 20.12 -2.32 4.34
C GLU A 136 20.10 -2.63 2.84
N ILE A 137 19.31 -3.63 2.42
CA ILE A 137 19.19 -4.00 1.01
C ILE A 137 18.53 -2.88 0.20
N VAL A 138 17.53 -2.20 0.74
CA VAL A 138 16.95 -1.00 0.11
C VAL A 138 18.02 0.09 -0.02
N GLY A 139 18.83 0.29 0.99
CA GLY A 139 19.96 1.22 0.94
C GLY A 139 20.97 0.91 -0.17
N TYR A 140 21.21 -0.38 -0.46
CA TYR A 140 22.05 -0.76 -1.61
C TYR A 140 21.46 -0.31 -2.95
N ALA A 141 20.14 -0.43 -3.12
CA ALA A 141 19.46 0.07 -4.31
C ALA A 141 19.56 1.60 -4.42
N GLU A 142 19.29 2.31 -3.33
CA GLU A 142 19.39 3.78 -3.28
C GLU A 142 20.80 4.28 -3.59
N ASN A 143 21.83 3.66 -3.01
CA ASN A 143 23.22 3.98 -3.27
C ASN A 143 23.58 3.80 -4.75
N ALA A 144 23.07 2.74 -5.39
CA ALA A 144 23.23 2.46 -6.80
C ALA A 144 22.31 3.31 -7.70
N LYS A 145 21.48 4.21 -7.14
CA LYS A 145 20.51 5.06 -7.85
C LYS A 145 19.42 4.27 -8.57
N LEU A 146 19.07 3.12 -8.05
CA LEU A 146 17.95 2.31 -8.51
C LEU A 146 16.68 2.66 -7.73
N ASN A 147 15.53 2.58 -8.40
CA ASN A 147 14.24 2.63 -7.72
C ASN A 147 13.98 1.29 -7.02
N ALA A 148 13.68 1.31 -5.73
CA ALA A 148 13.36 0.13 -4.96
C ALA A 148 11.84 -0.05 -4.83
N ILE A 149 11.34 -1.26 -5.07
CA ILE A 149 9.95 -1.66 -4.88
C ILE A 149 9.93 -2.83 -3.91
N ILE A 150 9.46 -2.61 -2.69
CA ILE A 150 9.28 -3.66 -1.69
C ILE A 150 7.85 -4.18 -1.77
N ASN A 151 7.66 -5.49 -1.66
CA ASN A 151 6.35 -6.08 -1.50
C ASN A 151 6.37 -7.21 -0.48
N MET A 152 5.25 -7.39 0.22
CA MET A 152 4.94 -8.59 0.99
C MET A 152 4.74 -9.76 0.01
N HIS A 153 5.42 -10.90 0.20
CA HIS A 153 5.47 -11.92 -0.85
C HIS A 153 4.80 -13.23 -0.47
N HIS A 154 5.43 -14.09 0.36
CA HIS A 154 4.84 -15.39 0.70
C HIS A 154 3.90 -15.37 1.91
N ASP A 155 3.57 -14.21 2.40
CA ASP A 155 2.66 -13.99 3.54
C ASP A 155 1.18 -13.86 3.12
N GLY A 156 0.87 -14.12 1.85
CA GLY A 156 -0.45 -13.91 1.27
C GLY A 156 -1.44 -15.05 1.49
N ALA A 157 -2.70 -14.83 1.10
CA ALA A 157 -3.83 -15.73 1.30
C ALA A 157 -3.66 -17.13 0.70
N ASP A 158 -2.86 -17.26 -0.34
CA ASP A 158 -2.62 -18.55 -1.02
C ASP A 158 -1.52 -19.38 -0.36
N SER A 159 -0.82 -18.81 0.61
CA SER A 159 0.21 -19.52 1.36
C SER A 159 -0.37 -20.28 2.53
N LYS A 160 0.06 -21.54 2.73
CA LYS A 160 -0.26 -22.28 3.96
C LYS A 160 0.33 -21.63 5.22
N TYR A 161 1.23 -20.67 5.06
CA TYR A 161 1.88 -19.90 6.12
C TYR A 161 1.30 -18.48 6.26
N TRP A 162 0.14 -18.25 5.69
CA TRP A 162 -0.58 -17.00 5.74
C TRP A 162 -0.62 -16.40 7.16
N LEU A 163 -0.38 -15.11 7.24
CA LEU A 163 -0.63 -14.33 8.45
C LEU A 163 -2.13 -14.22 8.68
N SER A 164 -2.70 -15.07 9.52
CA SER A 164 -4.08 -14.93 9.96
C SER A 164 -4.14 -13.89 11.07
N ILE A 165 -4.73 -12.75 10.78
CA ILE A 165 -5.13 -11.79 11.81
C ILE A 165 -6.34 -12.42 12.50
N LYS A 166 -6.19 -12.76 13.76
CA LYS A 166 -7.32 -13.15 14.62
C LYS A 166 -7.95 -11.86 15.13
N GLU A 167 -9.24 -11.65 14.82
CA GLU A 167 -10.06 -10.62 15.42
C GLU A 167 -10.25 -10.85 16.93
#